data_ad9ee9a2b360be3c57bb6969d1333cfc
#
_entry.id   ad9ee9a2b360be3c57bb6969d1333cfc
#
_cell.length_a   1.000
_cell.length_b   1.000
_cell.length_c   1.000
_cell.angle_alpha   90.00
_cell.angle_beta   90.00
_cell.angle_gamma   90.00
#
_symmetry.space_group_name_H-M   'P 1'
#
loop_
_entity.id
_entity.type
_entity.pdbx_description
1 polymer ?
#
loop_
_entity_poly.entity_id
_entity_poly.type
_entity_poly.pdbx_seq_one_letter_code
_entity_poly.pdbx_strand_id
1 'polypeptide(L)'
;MAVFELYRDAANPKDDQPPYELITKATIPSGTSQVLFLVIPFKNEKGITYRVVAMDDSLKAFPRGTFRFANFTSQMLLVKFAGKVEKLPASKMTVMSCNPGEAGGFRPFIIGNAKGKQVFGTKLFGQASGRELVFISPPERRGSDSPRGKFISQLIGKPLAEAGQ
;
A
#
# COMPACT_ATOMS: atom_id res chain seq x y z
N MET A 1 16.49 9.53 13.13
CA MET A 1 15.35 8.88 12.46
C MET A 1 14.50 10.01 11.90
N ALA A 2 14.23 10.04 10.58
CA ALA A 2 13.44 11.10 9.96
C ALA A 2 11.95 10.86 10.18
N VAL A 3 11.18 11.95 10.33
CA VAL A 3 9.74 11.91 10.56
C VAL A 3 9.06 12.79 9.51
N PHE A 4 7.99 12.27 8.94
CA PHE A 4 7.06 13.04 8.12
C PHE A 4 5.90 13.51 9.02
N GLU A 5 5.53 14.77 8.91
CA GLU A 5 4.44 15.38 9.65
C GLU A 5 3.38 15.93 8.68
N LEU A 6 2.11 15.63 8.94
CA LEU A 6 0.98 16.14 8.18
C LEU A 6 0.21 17.14 9.03
N TYR A 7 0.02 18.33 8.49
CA TYR A 7 -0.70 19.43 9.13
C TYR A 7 -1.96 19.81 8.35
N ARG A 8 -2.87 20.49 8.99
CA ARG A 8 -4.00 21.20 8.37
C ARG A 8 -4.11 22.59 8.95
N ASP A 9 -4.83 23.47 8.27
CA ASP A 9 -5.14 24.79 8.82
C ASP A 9 -5.92 24.65 10.13
N ALA A 10 -5.56 25.45 11.12
CA ALA A 10 -6.28 25.51 12.37
C ALA A 10 -7.65 26.18 12.14
N ALA A 11 -8.71 25.59 12.69
CA ALA A 11 -10.07 26.12 12.51
C ALA A 11 -10.27 27.52 13.10
N ASN A 12 -9.57 27.83 14.21
CA ASN A 12 -9.59 29.13 14.88
C ASN A 12 -8.18 29.43 15.41
N PRO A 13 -7.25 29.89 14.55
CA PRO A 13 -5.91 30.24 15.02
C PRO A 13 -5.98 31.44 15.96
N LYS A 14 -5.31 31.34 17.11
CA LYS A 14 -5.09 32.49 18.01
C LYS A 14 -3.82 33.19 17.56
N ASP A 15 -3.71 34.48 17.86
CA ASP A 15 -2.60 35.34 17.43
C ASP A 15 -1.22 34.84 17.89
N ASP A 16 -1.18 34.07 18.97
CA ASP A 16 0.03 33.51 19.58
C ASP A 16 0.27 32.01 19.21
N GLN A 17 -0.56 31.42 18.36
CA GLN A 17 -0.47 30.00 17.96
C GLN A 17 -0.19 29.86 16.47
N PRO A 18 0.53 28.79 16.07
CA PRO A 18 0.69 28.48 14.65
C PRO A 18 -0.67 28.38 13.94
N PRO A 19 -0.79 28.89 12.70
CA PRO A 19 -2.05 28.84 11.94
C PRO A 19 -2.41 27.44 11.45
N TYR A 20 -1.67 26.42 11.87
CA TYR A 20 -1.86 25.01 11.49
C TYR A 20 -1.74 24.09 12.69
N GLU A 21 -2.44 22.97 12.64
CA GLU A 21 -2.41 21.93 13.65
C GLU A 21 -1.89 20.61 13.07
N LEU A 22 -1.13 19.88 13.88
CA LEU A 22 -0.61 18.57 13.50
C LEU A 22 -1.74 17.55 13.48
N ILE A 23 -1.92 16.88 12.33
CA ILE A 23 -2.90 15.79 12.19
C ILE A 23 -2.27 14.45 12.57
N THR A 24 -1.09 14.15 12.02
CA THR A 24 -0.43 12.86 12.22
C THR A 24 1.05 12.92 11.84
N LYS A 25 1.80 11.95 12.35
CA LYS A 25 3.22 11.72 12.02
C LYS A 25 3.43 10.32 11.48
N ALA A 26 4.42 10.17 10.62
CA ALA A 26 4.91 8.86 10.18
C ALA A 26 6.44 8.80 10.26
N THR A 27 6.93 7.71 10.80
CA THR A 27 8.37 7.44 10.83
C THR A 27 8.83 6.96 9.48
N ILE A 28 9.88 7.59 8.94
CA ILE A 28 10.50 7.16 7.70
C ILE A 28 11.44 5.99 8.00
N PRO A 29 11.34 4.86 7.25
CA PRO A 29 12.25 3.72 7.43
C PRO A 29 13.71 4.15 7.25
N SER A 30 14.60 3.65 8.11
CA SER A 30 16.03 3.96 8.05
C SER A 30 16.67 3.41 6.78
N GLY A 31 17.61 4.15 6.19
CA GLY A 31 18.35 3.73 4.99
C GLY A 31 17.53 3.75 3.71
N THR A 32 16.36 4.37 3.72
CA THR A 32 15.48 4.48 2.56
C THR A 32 15.90 5.63 1.67
N SER A 33 16.16 5.37 0.38
CA SER A 33 16.45 6.40 -0.63
C SER A 33 15.19 6.98 -1.29
N GLN A 34 14.09 6.24 -1.27
CA GLN A 34 12.81 6.62 -1.84
C GLN A 34 11.68 6.22 -0.88
N VAL A 35 10.81 7.15 -0.57
CA VAL A 35 9.67 6.91 0.35
C VAL A 35 8.37 7.19 -0.35
N LEU A 36 7.45 6.25 -0.27
CA LEU A 36 6.05 6.45 -0.63
C LEU A 36 5.25 6.69 0.66
N PHE A 37 4.56 7.82 0.72
CA PHE A 37 3.61 8.10 1.78
C PHE A 37 2.19 7.75 1.34
N LEU A 38 1.55 6.88 2.08
CA LEU A 38 0.15 6.58 1.92
C LEU A 38 -0.65 7.31 2.98
N VAL A 39 -1.45 8.27 2.55
CA VAL A 39 -2.35 9.05 3.42
C VAL A 39 -3.74 8.44 3.36
N ILE A 40 -4.19 7.87 4.46
CA ILE A 40 -5.46 7.13 4.55
C ILE A 40 -6.44 7.94 5.41
N PRO A 41 -7.50 8.49 4.82
CA PRO A 41 -8.54 9.15 5.60
C PRO A 41 -9.35 8.12 6.39
N PHE A 42 -9.70 8.46 7.62
CA PHE A 42 -10.67 7.72 8.42
C PHE A 42 -11.49 8.68 9.28
N LYS A 43 -12.68 8.25 9.64
CA LYS A 43 -13.58 9.03 10.47
C LYS A 43 -13.48 8.56 11.92
N ASN A 44 -13.32 9.50 12.84
CA ASN A 44 -13.43 9.30 14.28
C ASN A 44 -14.53 10.22 14.86
N GLU A 45 -14.67 10.25 16.17
CA GLU A 45 -15.66 11.08 16.87
C GLU A 45 -15.46 12.59 16.64
N LYS A 46 -14.23 13.02 16.35
CA LYS A 46 -13.86 14.43 16.08
C LYS A 46 -13.96 14.80 14.59
N GLY A 47 -14.37 13.87 13.72
CA GLY A 47 -14.50 14.10 12.28
C GLY A 47 -13.52 13.29 11.45
N ILE A 48 -13.14 13.81 10.26
CA ILE A 48 -12.18 13.17 9.37
C ILE A 48 -10.76 13.45 9.88
N THR A 49 -9.99 12.39 10.04
CA THR A 49 -8.57 12.45 10.34
C THR A 49 -7.80 11.53 9.38
N TYR A 50 -6.48 11.45 9.52
CA TYR A 50 -5.63 10.71 8.57
C TYR A 50 -4.63 9.83 9.32
N ARG A 51 -4.37 8.65 8.78
CA ARG A 51 -3.23 7.84 9.12
C ARG A 51 -2.24 7.89 7.96
N VAL A 52 -0.98 8.13 8.26
CA VAL A 52 0.09 8.10 7.27
C VAL A 52 0.93 6.84 7.49
N VAL A 53 1.21 6.15 6.39
CA VAL A 53 2.11 5.00 6.37
C VAL A 53 3.25 5.34 5.42
N ALA A 54 4.48 5.38 5.95
CA ALA A 54 5.69 5.55 5.17
C ALA A 54 6.23 4.17 4.75
N MET A 55 6.53 4.00 3.47
CA MET A 55 7.03 2.75 2.92
C MET A 55 8.31 3.00 2.13
N ASP A 56 9.28 2.10 2.26
CA ASP A 56 10.43 2.10 1.36
C ASP A 56 9.95 1.76 -0.06
N ASP A 57 10.11 2.72 -0.99
CA ASP A 57 9.69 2.61 -2.38
C ASP A 57 10.88 2.42 -3.33
N SER A 58 12.07 2.18 -2.80
CA SER A 58 13.25 1.86 -3.60
C SER A 58 13.05 0.58 -4.41
N LEU A 59 13.75 0.46 -5.53
CA LEU A 59 13.73 -0.76 -6.34
C LEU A 59 14.29 -1.98 -5.60
N LYS A 60 15.08 -1.78 -4.55
CA LYS A 60 15.55 -2.85 -3.66
C LYS A 60 14.42 -3.42 -2.81
N ALA A 61 13.58 -2.57 -2.23
CA ALA A 61 12.48 -2.98 -1.36
C ALA A 61 11.19 -3.34 -2.14
N PHE A 62 11.04 -2.78 -3.34
CA PHE A 62 9.89 -3.02 -4.21
C PHE A 62 10.37 -3.13 -5.67
N PRO A 63 10.87 -4.32 -6.06
CA PRO A 63 11.43 -4.54 -7.38
C PRO A 63 10.40 -4.47 -8.52
N ARG A 64 10.89 -4.30 -9.75
CA ARG A 64 10.05 -4.44 -10.96
C ARG A 64 9.49 -5.86 -11.07
N GLY A 65 8.35 -6.00 -11.73
CA GLY A 65 7.67 -7.28 -11.90
C GLY A 65 7.07 -7.85 -10.62
N THR A 66 6.92 -7.02 -9.58
CA THR A 66 6.38 -7.45 -8.30
C THR A 66 5.09 -6.73 -7.91
N PHE A 67 4.39 -7.33 -6.97
CA PHE A 67 3.18 -6.81 -6.33
C PHE A 67 3.44 -6.65 -4.84
N ARG A 68 3.17 -5.46 -4.32
CA ARG A 68 3.17 -5.21 -2.87
C ARG A 68 1.74 -5.24 -2.37
N PHE A 69 1.42 -6.20 -1.54
CA PHE A 69 0.12 -6.34 -0.89
C PHE A 69 0.17 -5.72 0.49
N ALA A 70 -0.72 -4.76 0.76
CA ALA A 70 -0.83 -4.07 2.05
C ALA A 70 -2.19 -4.36 2.68
N ASN A 71 -2.18 -4.98 3.86
CA ASN A 71 -3.38 -5.34 4.60
C ASN A 71 -3.74 -4.23 5.60
N PHE A 72 -4.76 -3.46 5.31
CA PHE A 72 -5.31 -2.44 6.22
C PHE A 72 -6.53 -2.92 7.00
N THR A 73 -6.85 -4.21 6.92
CA THR A 73 -7.89 -4.81 7.79
C THR A 73 -7.33 -5.10 9.17
N SER A 74 -8.22 -5.39 10.13
CA SER A 74 -7.86 -5.84 11.48
C SER A 74 -7.58 -7.34 11.58
N GLN A 75 -7.70 -8.08 10.45
CA GLN A 75 -7.60 -9.54 10.44
C GLN A 75 -6.37 -10.00 9.65
N MET A 76 -5.86 -11.18 10.01
CA MET A 76 -4.91 -11.90 9.17
C MET A 76 -5.62 -12.40 7.92
N LEU A 77 -4.99 -12.20 6.77
CA LEU A 77 -5.46 -12.67 5.47
C LEU A 77 -4.50 -13.70 4.89
N LEU A 78 -5.02 -14.56 4.02
CA LEU A 78 -4.23 -15.43 3.15
C LEU A 78 -4.26 -14.84 1.74
N VAL A 79 -3.11 -14.49 1.20
CA VAL A 79 -2.99 -13.97 -0.17
C VAL A 79 -2.47 -15.09 -1.06
N LYS A 80 -3.27 -15.49 -2.04
CA LYS A 80 -2.86 -16.42 -3.10
C LYS A 80 -2.63 -15.66 -4.39
N PHE A 81 -1.40 -15.68 -4.87
CA PHE A 81 -0.99 -15.00 -6.10
C PHE A 81 0.15 -15.74 -6.80
N ALA A 82 0.10 -15.84 -8.12
CA ALA A 82 1.12 -16.52 -8.94
C ALA A 82 1.53 -17.91 -8.40
N GLY A 83 0.55 -18.72 -7.98
CA GLY A 83 0.78 -20.06 -7.44
C GLY A 83 1.29 -20.12 -5.99
N LYS A 84 1.62 -18.98 -5.38
CA LYS A 84 2.08 -18.88 -3.99
C LYS A 84 0.95 -18.49 -3.07
N VAL A 85 1.07 -18.91 -1.82
CA VAL A 85 0.15 -18.49 -0.73
C VAL A 85 0.99 -17.90 0.40
N GLU A 86 0.69 -16.66 0.76
CA GLU A 86 1.36 -15.93 1.83
C GLU A 86 0.37 -15.53 2.93
N LYS A 87 0.81 -15.62 4.18
CA LYS A 87 0.08 -15.06 5.31
C LYS A 87 0.37 -13.57 5.39
N LEU A 88 -0.67 -12.76 5.35
CA LEU A 88 -0.57 -11.31 5.45
C LEU A 88 -1.25 -10.82 6.74
N PRO A 89 -0.49 -10.66 7.83
CA PRO A 89 -1.05 -10.19 9.10
C PRO A 89 -1.69 -8.80 8.98
N ALA A 90 -2.55 -8.47 9.94
CA ALA A 90 -3.15 -7.16 10.06
C ALA A 90 -2.09 -6.05 10.08
N SER A 91 -2.30 -4.98 9.34
CA SER A 91 -1.39 -3.82 9.24
C SER A 91 0.03 -4.16 8.75
N LYS A 92 0.21 -5.28 8.05
CA LYS A 92 1.48 -5.69 7.44
C LYS A 92 1.41 -5.66 5.92
N MET A 93 2.59 -5.73 5.32
CA MET A 93 2.78 -5.77 3.87
C MET A 93 3.67 -6.95 3.50
N THR A 94 3.45 -7.47 2.29
CA THR A 94 4.34 -8.47 1.66
C THR A 94 4.57 -8.11 0.21
N VAL A 95 5.71 -8.52 -0.34
CA VAL A 95 6.03 -8.36 -1.76
C VAL A 95 6.08 -9.75 -2.39
N MET A 96 5.29 -9.93 -3.44
CA MET A 96 5.25 -11.18 -4.19
C MET A 96 5.61 -10.91 -5.64
N SER A 97 6.45 -11.73 -6.24
CA SER A 97 6.81 -11.64 -7.65
C SER A 97 5.87 -12.48 -8.51
N CYS A 98 5.54 -11.99 -9.70
CA CYS A 98 5.15 -12.85 -10.80
C CYS A 98 6.34 -13.72 -11.20
N ASN A 99 6.12 -14.95 -11.64
CA ASN A 99 7.22 -15.77 -12.17
C ASN A 99 7.93 -15.01 -13.32
N PRO A 100 9.26 -14.81 -13.24
CA PRO A 100 10.00 -13.96 -14.18
C PRO A 100 9.92 -14.43 -15.65
N GLY A 101 9.62 -15.70 -15.91
CA GLY A 101 9.49 -16.27 -17.26
C GLY A 101 8.18 -15.95 -17.98
N GLU A 102 7.23 -15.31 -17.30
CA GLU A 102 5.91 -15.06 -17.85
C GLU A 102 5.65 -13.54 -17.91
N ALA A 103 6.45 -12.84 -18.69
CA ALA A 103 6.32 -11.41 -18.91
C ALA A 103 4.97 -11.08 -19.57
N GLY A 104 4.11 -10.42 -18.81
CA GLY A 104 2.77 -10.00 -19.23
C GLY A 104 1.72 -11.12 -19.15
N GLY A 105 0.64 -10.82 -18.46
CA GLY A 105 -0.52 -11.70 -18.39
C GLY A 105 -1.31 -11.56 -17.10
N PHE A 106 -2.57 -11.99 -17.18
CA PHE A 106 -3.46 -12.00 -16.03
C PHE A 106 -3.14 -13.18 -15.10
N ARG A 107 -3.01 -12.89 -13.81
CA ARG A 107 -2.79 -13.87 -12.75
C ARG A 107 -3.96 -13.87 -11.78
N PRO A 108 -4.47 -15.04 -11.40
CA PRO A 108 -5.47 -15.13 -10.34
C PRO A 108 -4.91 -14.54 -9.05
N PHE A 109 -5.67 -13.64 -8.44
CA PHE A 109 -5.44 -13.08 -7.14
C PHE A 109 -6.63 -13.39 -6.25
N ILE A 110 -6.38 -14.10 -5.16
CA ILE A 110 -7.41 -14.56 -4.24
C ILE A 110 -7.01 -14.13 -2.82
N ILE A 111 -7.98 -13.59 -2.07
CA ILE A 111 -7.84 -13.34 -0.66
C ILE A 111 -8.72 -14.34 0.08
N GLY A 112 -8.11 -15.07 1.00
CA GLY A 112 -8.80 -15.90 1.99
C GLY A 112 -8.76 -15.26 3.38
N ASN A 113 -9.75 -15.56 4.21
CA ASN A 113 -9.68 -15.24 5.63
C ASN A 113 -8.75 -16.22 6.36
N ALA A 114 -8.54 -16.03 7.67
CA ALA A 114 -7.68 -16.88 8.50
C ALA A 114 -8.08 -18.37 8.49
N LYS A 115 -9.34 -18.70 8.16
CA LYS A 115 -9.85 -20.07 8.04
C LYS A 115 -9.70 -20.65 6.63
N GLY A 116 -9.06 -19.92 5.70
CA GLY A 116 -8.87 -20.34 4.31
C GLY A 116 -10.08 -20.15 3.40
N LYS A 117 -11.20 -19.62 3.92
CA LYS A 117 -12.38 -19.31 3.09
C LYS A 117 -12.05 -18.12 2.18
N GLN A 118 -12.26 -18.27 0.88
CA GLN A 118 -12.13 -17.16 -0.07
C GLN A 118 -13.15 -16.06 0.25
N VAL A 119 -12.67 -14.84 0.40
CA VAL A 119 -13.48 -13.65 0.69
C VAL A 119 -13.40 -12.59 -0.41
N PHE A 120 -12.42 -12.70 -1.29
CA PHE A 120 -12.27 -11.84 -2.47
C PHE A 120 -11.48 -12.59 -3.56
N GLY A 121 -11.73 -12.27 -4.82
CA GLY A 121 -10.98 -12.82 -5.94
C GLY A 121 -11.10 -11.94 -7.19
N THR A 122 -9.98 -11.80 -7.89
CA THR A 122 -9.89 -11.09 -9.18
C THR A 122 -8.68 -11.60 -9.96
N LYS A 123 -8.39 -10.98 -11.10
CA LYS A 123 -7.18 -11.19 -11.87
C LYS A 123 -6.36 -9.92 -11.90
N LEU A 124 -5.07 -10.02 -11.64
CA LEU A 124 -4.12 -8.93 -11.75
C LEU A 124 -3.26 -9.11 -13.00
N PHE A 125 -2.96 -8.00 -13.67
CA PHE A 125 -2.11 -8.01 -14.86
C PHE A 125 -0.67 -7.72 -14.46
N GLY A 126 0.20 -8.70 -14.58
CA GLY A 126 1.62 -8.55 -14.29
C GLY A 126 2.39 -8.02 -15.49
N GLN A 127 3.23 -7.01 -15.25
CA GLN A 127 4.17 -6.49 -16.25
C GLN A 127 5.60 -6.58 -15.72
N ALA A 128 6.53 -7.06 -16.54
CA ALA A 128 7.94 -7.19 -16.15
C ALA A 128 8.59 -5.83 -15.81
N SER A 129 8.17 -4.76 -16.48
CA SER A 129 8.67 -3.39 -16.27
C SER A 129 7.90 -2.59 -15.22
N GLY A 130 6.72 -3.08 -14.82
CA GLY A 130 5.86 -2.43 -13.84
C GLY A 130 6.02 -3.00 -12.45
N ARG A 131 5.39 -2.34 -11.49
CA ARG A 131 5.13 -2.84 -10.14
C ARG A 131 3.75 -2.38 -9.70
N GLU A 132 3.09 -3.15 -8.87
CA GLU A 132 1.74 -2.83 -8.44
C GLU A 132 1.61 -2.84 -6.93
N LEU A 133 0.91 -1.83 -6.42
CA LEU A 133 0.56 -1.70 -5.03
C LEU A 133 -0.92 -2.07 -4.87
N VAL A 134 -1.16 -3.08 -4.07
CA VAL A 134 -2.49 -3.63 -3.81
C VAL A 134 -2.88 -3.34 -2.37
N PHE A 135 -3.84 -2.45 -2.19
CA PHE A 135 -4.39 -2.12 -0.87
C PHE A 135 -5.60 -2.99 -0.57
N ILE A 136 -5.55 -3.69 0.56
CA ILE A 136 -6.65 -4.50 1.06
C ILE A 136 -7.21 -3.79 2.27
N SER A 137 -8.41 -3.23 2.13
CA SER A 137 -9.09 -2.45 3.17
C SER A 137 -10.31 -3.19 3.72
N PRO A 138 -10.81 -2.81 4.89
CA PRO A 138 -12.03 -3.39 5.45
C PRO A 138 -13.21 -3.29 4.49
N PRO A 139 -14.23 -4.14 4.67
CA PRO A 139 -15.48 -4.06 3.93
C PRO A 139 -16.11 -2.66 4.08
N GLU A 140 -16.78 -2.21 3.04
CA GLU A 140 -17.53 -0.95 3.08
C GLU A 140 -18.81 -1.06 3.90
N ARG A 141 -19.46 -2.21 3.77
CA ARG A 141 -20.73 -2.47 4.46
C ARG A 141 -20.47 -3.19 5.78
N ARG A 142 -21.09 -2.70 6.85
CA ARG A 142 -21.08 -3.33 8.15
C ARG A 142 -21.69 -4.74 8.06
N GLY A 143 -20.99 -5.75 8.57
CA GLY A 143 -21.42 -7.16 8.49
C GLY A 143 -21.00 -7.92 7.24
N SER A 144 -20.31 -7.29 6.30
CA SER A 144 -19.70 -7.98 5.16
C SER A 144 -18.31 -8.54 5.55
N ASP A 145 -18.02 -9.76 5.12
CA ASP A 145 -16.69 -10.37 5.28
C ASP A 145 -15.74 -10.08 4.10
N SER A 146 -16.26 -9.45 3.02
CA SER A 146 -15.49 -9.18 1.79
C SER A 146 -14.67 -7.91 1.92
N PRO A 147 -13.34 -7.98 2.01
CA PRO A 147 -12.47 -6.83 1.97
C PRO A 147 -12.53 -6.17 0.58
N ARG A 148 -12.14 -4.90 0.52
CA ARG A 148 -12.00 -4.18 -0.75
C ARG A 148 -10.54 -4.20 -1.19
N GLY A 149 -10.33 -4.40 -2.48
CA GLY A 149 -9.02 -4.23 -3.13
C GLY A 149 -8.98 -2.91 -3.90
N LYS A 150 -7.94 -2.11 -3.70
CA LYS A 150 -7.60 -0.97 -4.54
C LYS A 150 -6.21 -1.19 -5.11
N PHE A 151 -6.07 -0.94 -6.40
CA PHE A 151 -4.86 -1.25 -7.16
C PHE A 151 -4.26 0.04 -7.69
N ILE A 152 -2.94 0.18 -7.56
CA ILE A 152 -2.18 1.29 -8.14
C ILE A 152 -1.02 0.69 -8.91
N SER A 153 -1.08 0.81 -10.24
CA SER A 153 -0.03 0.37 -11.14
C SER A 153 0.99 1.48 -11.34
N GLN A 154 2.25 1.15 -11.24
CA GLN A 154 3.35 2.05 -11.49
C GLN A 154 4.23 1.48 -12.60
N LEU A 155 4.26 2.15 -13.74
CA LEU A 155 5.21 1.88 -14.81
C LEU A 155 6.53 2.56 -14.45
N ILE A 156 7.58 1.76 -14.30
CA ILE A 156 8.91 2.27 -14.09
C ILE A 156 9.56 2.33 -15.47
N GLY A 157 9.65 3.52 -16.04
CA GLY A 157 10.36 3.76 -17.29
C GLY A 157 11.76 3.14 -17.24
N LYS A 158 12.30 2.74 -18.40
CA LYS A 158 13.75 2.49 -18.51
C LYS A 158 14.44 3.77 -18.02
N PRO A 159 15.53 3.67 -17.24
CA PRO A 159 16.40 4.84 -17.05
C PRO A 159 16.64 5.41 -18.44
N LEU A 160 16.44 6.70 -18.63
CA LEU A 160 16.96 7.37 -19.81
C LEU A 160 18.43 6.92 -19.86
N ALA A 161 18.79 6.11 -20.86
CA ALA A 161 20.17 5.84 -21.13
C ALA A 161 20.80 7.23 -21.21
N GLU A 162 21.80 7.49 -20.38
CA GLU A 162 22.59 8.70 -20.47
C GLU A 162 22.90 8.85 -21.94
N ALA A 163 22.31 9.91 -22.56
CA ALA A 163 22.54 10.22 -23.94
C ALA A 163 24.06 10.43 -24.02
N GLY A 164 24.71 9.48 -24.67
CA GLY A 164 26.15 9.39 -24.72
C GLY A 164 26.76 10.72 -25.12
N GLN A 165 27.77 11.07 -24.38
CA GLN A 165 28.78 12.05 -24.78
C GLN A 165 29.49 11.55 -26.04
#